data_299ec9e2ddb7f027bf4e39c7ee851208
#
_entry.id   299ec9e2ddb7f027bf4e39c7ee851208
#
_cell.length_a   1.000
_cell.length_b   1.000
_cell.length_c   1.000
_cell.angle_alpha   90.00
_cell.angle_beta   90.00
_cell.angle_gamma   90.00
#
_symmetry.space_group_name_H-M   'P 1'
#
loop_
_entity.id
_entity.type
_entity.pdbx_description
1 polymer ?
#
loop_
_entity_poly.entity_id
_entity_poly.type
_entity_poly.pdbx_seq_one_letter_code
_entity_poly.pdbx_strand_id
1 'polypeptide(L)'
;MDLILLVSLLLTSVPIGYFSWALLTSDTKVRRLVRNNLNQGIGTAGASAERRNHLLRLGRRLTPQAYVLKLDHLLALAGRPAAMPLEKVLTAKPLLGLAGGLAGLLLVQSQPDKLFVLLALFITLLGYFVPDLLLYSKGQERQKAMALELANTLDQMLISVEAGLGFESAMQRAGETGKGPLAEELVRTLQDMQVGRSRREAYLAMADRSNVPELRSFVKAIVQADAYGIALSGVLRTQAKVMRVKRRQRAEEKAMKLPVAVLFPLLLFIFPVLFIVILGPAVLNVIDTFAGQ
;
A
#
# COMPACT_ATOMS: atom_id res chain seq x y z
N MET A 1 -5.61 -35.95 -18.80
CA MET A 1 -4.56 -35.07 -18.26
C MET A 1 -5.05 -33.65 -18.12
N ASP A 2 -5.88 -33.17 -19.02
CA ASP A 2 -6.32 -31.75 -19.09
C ASP A 2 -7.28 -31.34 -17.96
N LEU A 3 -8.12 -32.24 -17.46
CA LEU A 3 -9.07 -31.96 -16.40
C LEU A 3 -8.40 -31.66 -15.04
N ILE A 4 -7.32 -32.38 -14.71
CA ILE A 4 -6.56 -32.18 -13.45
C ILE A 4 -5.81 -30.86 -13.48
N LEU A 5 -5.22 -30.50 -14.65
CA LEU A 5 -4.57 -29.20 -14.86
C LEU A 5 -5.59 -28.05 -14.77
N LEU A 6 -6.76 -28.21 -15.35
CA LEU A 6 -7.84 -27.20 -15.30
C LEU A 6 -8.38 -27.02 -13.89
N VAL A 7 -8.57 -28.12 -13.13
CA VAL A 7 -9.01 -28.09 -11.72
C VAL A 7 -7.94 -27.46 -10.84
N SER A 8 -6.65 -27.76 -11.03
CA SER A 8 -5.55 -27.16 -10.25
C SER A 8 -5.40 -25.66 -10.52
N LEU A 9 -5.54 -25.25 -11.78
CA LEU A 9 -5.53 -23.83 -12.19
C LEU A 9 -6.74 -23.09 -11.60
N LEU A 10 -7.90 -23.70 -11.59
CA LEU A 10 -9.12 -23.12 -11.03
C LEU A 10 -9.05 -23.03 -9.50
N LEU A 11 -8.47 -24.03 -8.85
CA LEU A 11 -8.29 -24.08 -7.39
C LEU A 11 -7.26 -23.04 -6.90
N THR A 12 -6.30 -22.67 -7.73
CA THR A 12 -5.31 -21.60 -7.40
C THR A 12 -5.83 -20.22 -7.74
N SER A 13 -6.49 -20.05 -8.91
CA SER A 13 -6.93 -18.75 -9.39
C SER A 13 -8.16 -18.23 -8.64
N VAL A 14 -9.08 -19.13 -8.23
CA VAL A 14 -10.34 -18.74 -7.55
C VAL A 14 -10.07 -18.13 -6.16
N PRO A 15 -9.27 -18.71 -5.26
CA PRO A 15 -8.99 -18.07 -3.97
C PRO A 15 -8.23 -16.74 -4.09
N ILE A 16 -7.29 -16.66 -5.05
CA ILE A 16 -6.53 -15.44 -5.30
C ILE A 16 -7.44 -14.37 -5.92
N GLY A 17 -8.25 -14.72 -6.89
CA GLY A 17 -9.23 -13.84 -7.52
C GLY A 17 -10.32 -13.39 -6.55
N TYR A 18 -10.86 -14.30 -5.75
CA TYR A 18 -11.86 -13.97 -4.72
C TYR A 18 -11.29 -13.04 -3.64
N PHE A 19 -10.09 -13.30 -3.17
CA PHE A 19 -9.43 -12.47 -2.16
C PHE A 19 -9.08 -11.09 -2.74
N SER A 20 -8.57 -11.02 -3.96
CA SER A 20 -8.30 -9.77 -4.67
C SER A 20 -9.60 -8.98 -4.92
N TRP A 21 -10.65 -9.64 -5.37
CA TRP A 21 -11.97 -9.03 -5.58
C TRP A 21 -12.62 -8.58 -4.26
N ALA A 22 -12.54 -9.39 -3.20
CA ALA A 22 -13.04 -9.02 -1.87
C ALA A 22 -12.32 -7.81 -1.28
N LEU A 23 -11.02 -7.64 -1.58
CA LEU A 23 -10.24 -6.48 -1.18
C LEU A 23 -10.62 -5.22 -1.96
N LEU A 24 -10.80 -5.34 -3.28
CA LEU A 24 -11.18 -4.23 -4.15
C LEU A 24 -12.63 -3.77 -3.91
N THR A 25 -13.53 -4.68 -3.55
CA THR A 25 -14.97 -4.39 -3.40
C THR A 25 -15.37 -3.98 -1.98
N SER A 26 -14.49 -4.19 -0.99
CA SER A 26 -14.82 -3.95 0.43
C SER A 26 -14.95 -2.47 0.82
N ASP A 27 -14.39 -1.54 0.05
CA ASP A 27 -14.44 -0.10 0.36
C ASP A 27 -15.85 0.50 0.24
N THR A 28 -16.75 -0.12 -0.55
CA THR A 28 -18.11 0.42 -0.78
C THR A 28 -19.16 -0.17 0.16
N LYS A 29 -18.97 -1.38 0.68
CA LYS A 29 -19.97 -2.05 1.55
C LYS A 29 -19.83 -1.72 3.04
N VAL A 30 -18.61 -1.43 3.50
CA VAL A 30 -18.35 -1.17 4.93
C VAL A 30 -19.01 0.14 5.40
N ARG A 31 -19.06 1.18 4.57
CA ARG A 31 -19.77 2.44 4.91
C ARG A 31 -21.29 2.25 5.11
N ARG A 32 -21.92 1.27 4.45
CA ARG A 32 -23.34 0.95 4.66
C ARG A 32 -23.60 0.08 5.88
N LEU A 33 -22.69 -0.85 6.22
CA LEU A 33 -22.85 -1.75 7.36
C LEU A 33 -22.63 -1.08 8.70
N VAL A 34 -21.68 -0.14 8.79
CA VAL A 34 -21.45 0.65 10.02
C VAL A 34 -22.67 1.53 10.33
N ARG A 35 -23.35 2.07 9.32
CA ARG A 35 -24.56 2.89 9.48
C ARG A 35 -25.79 2.06 9.87
N ASN A 36 -25.85 0.79 9.47
CA ASN A 36 -26.95 -0.11 9.83
C ASN A 36 -26.77 -0.79 11.19
N ASN A 37 -25.53 -1.03 11.64
CA ASN A 37 -25.27 -1.67 12.93
C ASN A 37 -25.41 -0.71 14.13
N LEU A 38 -25.39 0.60 13.91
CA LEU A 38 -25.73 1.59 14.94
C LEU A 38 -27.25 1.65 15.20
N ASN A 39 -28.09 1.10 14.30
CA ASN A 39 -29.53 1.10 14.41
C ASN A 39 -30.15 -0.24 14.89
N GLN A 40 -29.38 -1.33 15.02
CA GLN A 40 -29.87 -2.60 15.52
C GLN A 40 -29.10 -3.01 16.77
N GLY A 41 -29.70 -2.73 17.90
CA GLY A 41 -29.25 -3.20 19.20
C GLY A 41 -29.33 -4.72 19.30
N ILE A 42 -28.27 -5.28 19.88
CA ILE A 42 -28.22 -6.47 20.74
C ILE A 42 -29.21 -7.62 20.38
N GLY A 43 -28.69 -8.61 19.67
CA GLY A 43 -29.35 -9.89 19.52
C GLY A 43 -28.67 -10.80 18.50
N THR A 44 -28.20 -11.95 18.94
CA THR A 44 -27.67 -13.10 18.18
C THR A 44 -26.17 -13.06 17.78
N ALA A 45 -25.26 -12.94 18.73
CA ALA A 45 -23.82 -13.02 18.48
C ALA A 45 -23.09 -14.26 19.09
N GLY A 46 -23.81 -15.24 19.65
CA GLY A 46 -23.19 -16.33 20.44
C GLY A 46 -22.42 -17.38 19.63
N ALA A 47 -23.01 -17.98 18.62
CA ALA A 47 -22.44 -19.18 17.96
C ALA A 47 -21.37 -18.90 16.90
N SER A 48 -21.38 -17.73 16.27
CA SER A 48 -20.34 -17.34 15.29
C SER A 48 -19.06 -16.80 15.95
N ALA A 49 -19.15 -16.31 17.18
CA ALA A 49 -18.02 -15.82 17.96
C ALA A 49 -17.09 -16.95 18.47
N GLU A 50 -17.65 -18.11 18.83
CA GLU A 50 -16.85 -19.24 19.34
C GLU A 50 -16.01 -19.92 18.25
N ARG A 51 -16.56 -20.15 17.07
CA ARG A 51 -15.77 -20.70 15.94
C ARG A 51 -14.67 -19.73 15.50
N ARG A 52 -14.94 -18.43 15.53
CA ARG A 52 -13.97 -17.38 15.20
C ARG A 52 -12.81 -17.34 16.21
N ASN A 53 -13.09 -17.55 17.49
CA ASN A 53 -12.08 -17.59 18.55
C ASN A 53 -11.14 -18.81 18.44
N HIS A 54 -11.60 -19.96 17.97
CA HIS A 54 -10.76 -21.14 17.75
C HIS A 54 -9.77 -20.97 16.60
N LEU A 55 -10.20 -20.43 15.47
CA LEU A 55 -9.32 -20.14 14.32
C LEU A 55 -8.29 -19.05 14.64
N LEU A 56 -8.69 -18.05 15.44
CA LEU A 56 -7.79 -16.98 15.90
C LEU A 56 -6.70 -17.52 16.86
N ARG A 57 -7.04 -18.46 17.73
CA ARG A 57 -6.07 -19.11 18.64
C ARG A 57 -5.05 -19.96 17.86
N LEU A 58 -5.48 -20.67 16.82
CA LEU A 58 -4.59 -21.45 15.95
C LEU A 58 -3.67 -20.54 15.12
N GLY A 59 -4.19 -19.48 14.52
CA GLY A 59 -3.39 -18.50 13.77
C GLY A 59 -2.33 -17.80 14.65
N ARG A 60 -2.70 -17.45 15.88
CA ARG A 60 -1.80 -16.80 16.85
C ARG A 60 -0.70 -17.75 17.39
N ARG A 61 -0.97 -19.06 17.48
CA ARG A 61 -0.01 -20.07 17.94
C ARG A 61 1.04 -20.41 16.89
N LEU A 62 0.69 -20.31 15.60
CA LEU A 62 1.56 -20.60 14.46
C LEU A 62 2.39 -19.39 14.00
N THR A 63 2.09 -18.17 14.49
CA THR A 63 2.76 -16.96 14.03
C THR A 63 3.66 -16.41 15.14
N PRO A 64 4.99 -16.21 14.91
CA PRO A 64 5.91 -15.62 15.88
C PRO A 64 5.43 -14.21 16.30
N GLN A 65 5.56 -13.88 17.59
CA GLN A 65 5.12 -12.57 18.12
C GLN A 65 5.77 -11.37 17.40
N ALA A 66 7.04 -11.51 17.01
CA ALA A 66 7.75 -10.48 16.24
C ALA A 66 7.09 -10.18 14.88
N TYR A 67 6.49 -11.21 14.27
CA TYR A 67 5.79 -11.06 12.99
C TYR A 67 4.40 -10.39 13.14
N VAL A 68 3.70 -10.68 14.23
CA VAL A 68 2.42 -10.02 14.56
C VAL A 68 2.63 -8.51 14.75
N LEU A 69 3.72 -8.12 15.44
CA LEU A 69 4.09 -6.70 15.59
C LEU A 69 4.41 -6.03 14.25
N LYS A 70 5.12 -6.72 13.35
CA LYS A 70 5.40 -6.21 12.01
C LYS A 70 4.12 -6.03 11.19
N LEU A 71 3.19 -6.98 11.31
CA LEU A 71 1.91 -6.94 10.62
C LEU A 71 1.02 -5.82 11.17
N ASP A 72 0.98 -5.61 12.50
CA ASP A 72 0.25 -4.49 13.10
C ASP A 72 0.83 -3.13 12.69
N HIS A 73 2.16 -3.03 12.57
CA HIS A 73 2.82 -1.84 12.03
C HIS A 73 2.44 -1.58 10.56
N LEU A 74 2.42 -2.60 9.71
CA LEU A 74 1.97 -2.47 8.31
C LEU A 74 0.50 -2.06 8.21
N LEU A 75 -0.35 -2.62 9.08
CA LEU A 75 -1.76 -2.23 9.18
C LEU A 75 -1.93 -0.79 9.67
N ALA A 76 -1.10 -0.35 10.62
CA ALA A 76 -1.10 1.04 11.09
C ALA A 76 -0.72 2.00 9.94
N LEU A 77 0.31 1.67 9.15
CA LEU A 77 0.71 2.44 7.97
C LEU A 77 -0.37 2.45 6.87
N ALA A 78 -1.12 1.36 6.73
CA ALA A 78 -2.27 1.27 5.82
C ALA A 78 -3.52 1.99 6.33
N GLY A 79 -3.50 2.55 7.57
CA GLY A 79 -4.63 3.27 8.17
C GLY A 79 -5.67 2.35 8.80
N ARG A 80 -5.30 1.09 9.12
CA ARG A 80 -6.21 0.07 9.70
C ARG A 80 -7.53 -0.01 8.94
N PRO A 81 -7.54 -0.34 7.65
CA PRO A 81 -8.77 -0.39 6.86
C PRO A 81 -9.76 -1.35 7.53
N ALA A 82 -10.99 -0.90 7.72
CA ALA A 82 -12.06 -1.72 8.34
C ALA A 82 -12.34 -3.02 7.56
N ALA A 83 -11.95 -3.06 6.29
CA ALA A 83 -12.05 -4.23 5.43
C ALA A 83 -11.06 -5.34 5.79
N MET A 84 -9.89 -4.99 6.36
CA MET A 84 -8.79 -5.89 6.68
C MET A 84 -8.37 -5.76 8.15
N PRO A 85 -9.19 -6.17 9.12
CA PRO A 85 -8.72 -6.24 10.48
C PRO A 85 -7.61 -7.27 10.59
N LEU A 86 -6.68 -7.07 11.53
CA LEU A 86 -5.54 -7.95 11.81
C LEU A 86 -5.95 -9.44 11.84
N GLU A 87 -7.13 -9.71 12.42
CA GLU A 87 -7.68 -11.06 12.54
C GLU A 87 -7.94 -11.73 11.18
N LYS A 88 -8.50 -10.98 10.22
CA LYS A 88 -8.76 -11.52 8.87
C LYS A 88 -7.49 -11.81 8.10
N VAL A 89 -6.47 -10.97 8.25
CA VAL A 89 -5.17 -11.19 7.61
C VAL A 89 -4.46 -12.40 8.21
N LEU A 90 -4.52 -12.56 9.55
CA LEU A 90 -3.95 -13.70 10.24
C LEU A 90 -4.61 -15.04 9.86
N THR A 91 -5.93 -15.03 9.62
CA THR A 91 -6.67 -16.25 9.20
C THR A 91 -6.57 -16.50 7.70
N ALA A 92 -6.45 -15.48 6.87
CA ALA A 92 -6.32 -15.62 5.43
C ALA A 92 -4.99 -16.27 5.01
N LYS A 93 -3.89 -15.99 5.73
CA LYS A 93 -2.58 -16.54 5.43
C LYS A 93 -2.49 -18.07 5.45
N PRO A 94 -2.82 -18.75 6.58
CA PRO A 94 -2.77 -20.21 6.61
C PRO A 94 -3.76 -20.81 5.62
N LEU A 95 -4.91 -20.17 5.38
CA LEU A 95 -5.89 -20.64 4.40
C LEU A 95 -5.35 -20.59 2.97
N LEU A 96 -4.73 -19.48 2.58
CA LEU A 96 -4.11 -19.32 1.26
C LEU A 96 -2.87 -20.19 1.08
N GLY A 97 -2.05 -20.34 2.13
CA GLY A 97 -0.91 -21.27 2.12
C GLY A 97 -1.35 -22.71 1.96
N LEU A 98 -2.42 -23.13 2.65
CA LEU A 98 -2.98 -24.48 2.56
C LEU A 98 -3.62 -24.71 1.19
N ALA A 99 -4.35 -23.75 0.64
CA ALA A 99 -4.92 -23.82 -0.70
C ALA A 99 -3.81 -23.91 -1.77
N GLY A 100 -2.75 -23.10 -1.65
CA GLY A 100 -1.58 -23.16 -2.52
C GLY A 100 -0.83 -24.48 -2.42
N GLY A 101 -0.65 -25.02 -1.21
CA GLY A 101 -0.03 -26.32 -0.97
C GLY A 101 -0.83 -27.47 -1.58
N LEU A 102 -2.15 -27.44 -1.42
CA LEU A 102 -3.05 -28.47 -1.97
C LEU A 102 -3.06 -28.44 -3.50
N ALA A 103 -3.07 -27.25 -4.09
CA ALA A 103 -2.94 -27.08 -5.54
C ALA A 103 -1.56 -27.52 -6.05
N GLY A 104 -0.50 -27.20 -5.33
CA GLY A 104 0.84 -27.66 -5.65
C GLY A 104 0.97 -29.18 -5.59
N LEU A 105 0.34 -29.84 -4.62
CA LEU A 105 0.33 -31.29 -4.48
C LEU A 105 -0.41 -31.96 -5.65
N LEU A 106 -1.53 -31.40 -6.10
CA LEU A 106 -2.23 -31.87 -7.30
C LEU A 106 -1.39 -31.74 -8.57
N LEU A 107 -0.62 -30.66 -8.71
CA LEU A 107 0.32 -30.47 -9.84
C LEU A 107 1.42 -31.53 -9.85
N VAL A 108 2.02 -31.84 -8.70
CA VAL A 108 3.08 -32.84 -8.58
C VAL A 108 2.54 -34.26 -8.84
N GLN A 109 1.28 -34.55 -8.44
CA GLN A 109 0.65 -35.83 -8.74
C GLN A 109 0.36 -36.03 -10.23
N SER A 110 0.12 -34.97 -10.99
CA SER A 110 -0.14 -35.07 -12.43
C SER A 110 1.14 -35.36 -13.25
N GLN A 111 2.27 -34.79 -12.83
CA GLN A 111 3.59 -35.03 -13.44
C GLN A 111 4.69 -34.93 -12.37
N PRO A 112 5.28 -36.02 -11.92
CA PRO A 112 6.32 -36.02 -10.88
C PRO A 112 7.69 -35.62 -11.46
N ASP A 113 7.79 -34.39 -12.01
CA ASP A 113 9.04 -33.84 -12.50
C ASP A 113 9.56 -32.77 -11.54
N LYS A 114 10.88 -32.59 -11.46
CA LYS A 114 11.55 -31.62 -10.56
C LYS A 114 11.05 -30.20 -10.80
N LEU A 115 10.69 -29.85 -12.04
CA LEU A 115 10.15 -28.56 -12.41
C LEU A 115 8.78 -28.29 -11.75
N PHE A 116 7.88 -29.29 -11.72
CA PHE A 116 6.56 -29.18 -11.11
C PHE A 116 6.62 -29.10 -9.59
N VAL A 117 7.58 -29.77 -8.95
CA VAL A 117 7.85 -29.64 -7.51
C VAL A 117 8.29 -28.22 -7.17
N LEU A 118 9.20 -27.63 -7.96
CA LEU A 118 9.67 -26.26 -7.76
C LEU A 118 8.54 -25.24 -7.98
N LEU A 119 7.70 -25.45 -8.99
CA LEU A 119 6.51 -24.65 -9.27
C LEU A 119 5.49 -24.73 -8.13
N ALA A 120 5.22 -25.90 -7.59
CA ALA A 120 4.33 -26.12 -6.46
C ALA A 120 4.82 -25.39 -5.20
N LEU A 121 6.13 -25.48 -4.91
CA LEU A 121 6.75 -24.73 -3.82
C LEU A 121 6.61 -23.23 -4.00
N PHE A 122 6.84 -22.73 -5.22
CA PHE A 122 6.72 -21.33 -5.57
C PHE A 122 5.28 -20.81 -5.39
N ILE A 123 4.26 -21.55 -5.86
CA ILE A 123 2.85 -21.19 -5.71
C ILE A 123 2.43 -21.16 -4.25
N THR A 124 2.87 -22.15 -3.44
CA THR A 124 2.59 -22.19 -2.01
C THR A 124 3.20 -21.00 -1.27
N LEU A 125 4.46 -20.68 -1.57
CA LEU A 125 5.17 -19.55 -1.00
C LEU A 125 4.51 -18.22 -1.39
N LEU A 126 4.17 -18.09 -2.66
CA LEU A 126 3.52 -16.89 -3.20
C LEU A 126 2.14 -16.69 -2.56
N GLY A 127 1.32 -17.73 -2.44
CA GLY A 127 0.02 -17.69 -1.76
C GLY A 127 0.12 -17.22 -0.30
N TYR A 128 1.16 -17.66 0.40
CA TYR A 128 1.41 -17.25 1.79
C TYR A 128 1.81 -15.77 1.92
N PHE A 129 2.58 -15.22 0.96
CA PHE A 129 3.09 -13.85 0.99
C PHE A 129 2.16 -12.81 0.35
N VAL A 130 1.20 -13.23 -0.50
CA VAL A 130 0.25 -12.31 -1.17
C VAL A 130 -0.45 -11.35 -0.20
N PRO A 131 -0.99 -11.76 0.97
CA PRO A 131 -1.65 -10.82 1.89
C PRO A 131 -0.71 -9.71 2.40
N ASP A 132 0.56 -10.05 2.63
CA ASP A 132 1.57 -9.07 3.10
C ASP A 132 1.91 -8.06 2.03
N LEU A 133 2.07 -8.53 0.79
CA LEU A 133 2.37 -7.68 -0.35
C LEU A 133 1.24 -6.69 -0.61
N LEU A 134 -0.01 -7.14 -0.49
CA LEU A 134 -1.19 -6.28 -0.64
C LEU A 134 -1.30 -5.24 0.47
N LEU A 135 -1.02 -5.61 1.72
CA LEU A 135 -0.99 -4.66 2.84
C LEU A 135 0.13 -3.64 2.66
N TYR A 136 1.30 -4.10 2.27
CA TYR A 136 2.45 -3.23 1.99
C TYR A 136 2.14 -2.24 0.85
N SER A 137 1.55 -2.73 -0.24
CA SER A 137 1.15 -1.89 -1.38
C SER A 137 0.12 -0.83 -0.96
N LYS A 138 -0.93 -1.21 -0.22
CA LYS A 138 -1.93 -0.25 0.31
C LYS A 138 -1.31 0.74 1.28
N GLY A 139 -0.39 0.30 2.13
CA GLY A 139 0.37 1.19 3.00
C GLY A 139 1.17 2.22 2.22
N GLN A 140 1.89 1.78 1.19
CA GLN A 140 2.67 2.67 0.33
C GLN A 140 1.79 3.66 -0.45
N GLU A 141 0.66 3.20 -0.97
CA GLU A 141 -0.30 4.07 -1.66
C GLU A 141 -0.86 5.15 -0.73
N ARG A 142 -1.26 4.79 0.50
CA ARG A 142 -1.70 5.73 1.52
C ARG A 142 -0.62 6.76 1.87
N GLN A 143 0.62 6.33 2.06
CA GLN A 143 1.75 7.23 2.37
C GLN A 143 2.05 8.20 1.20
N LYS A 144 1.99 7.71 -0.04
CA LYS A 144 2.13 8.55 -1.24
C LYS A 144 1.01 9.59 -1.34
N ALA A 145 -0.23 9.20 -1.09
CA ALA A 145 -1.36 10.12 -1.07
C ALA A 145 -1.17 11.21 -0.02
N MET A 146 -0.80 10.85 1.24
CA MET A 146 -0.50 11.81 2.30
C MET A 146 0.61 12.80 1.90
N ALA A 147 1.68 12.31 1.26
CA ALA A 147 2.79 13.16 0.82
C ALA A 147 2.40 14.14 -0.30
N LEU A 148 1.44 13.77 -1.15
CA LEU A 148 0.91 14.64 -2.21
C LEU A 148 -0.06 15.69 -1.66
N GLU A 149 -0.89 15.30 -0.68
CA GLU A 149 -1.86 16.18 -0.04
C GLU A 149 -1.19 17.23 0.84
N LEU A 150 -0.05 16.92 1.44
CA LEU A 150 0.60 17.73 2.47
C LEU A 150 0.81 19.20 2.03
N ALA A 151 1.24 19.42 0.78
CA ALA A 151 1.47 20.77 0.29
C ALA A 151 0.19 21.63 0.28
N ASN A 152 -0.91 21.07 -0.24
CA ASN A 152 -2.19 21.77 -0.30
C ASN A 152 -2.78 21.99 1.10
N THR A 153 -2.64 20.99 1.98
CA THR A 153 -3.12 21.06 3.36
C THR A 153 -2.39 22.15 4.15
N LEU A 154 -1.05 22.23 4.01
CA LEU A 154 -0.27 23.30 4.65
C LEU A 154 -0.60 24.68 4.12
N ASP A 155 -0.87 24.82 2.81
CA ASP A 155 -1.33 26.08 2.22
C ASP A 155 -2.70 26.49 2.78
N GLN A 156 -3.65 25.56 2.91
CA GLN A 156 -4.96 25.82 3.50
C GLN A 156 -4.85 26.23 4.98
N MET A 157 -4.01 25.53 5.76
CA MET A 157 -3.76 25.87 7.16
C MET A 157 -3.11 27.24 7.28
N LEU A 158 -2.14 27.57 6.42
CA LEU A 158 -1.47 28.86 6.41
C LEU A 158 -2.48 29.99 6.18
N ILE A 159 -3.33 29.89 5.14
CA ILE A 159 -4.37 30.88 4.85
C ILE A 159 -5.32 31.04 6.04
N SER A 160 -5.72 29.94 6.68
CA SER A 160 -6.61 29.96 7.83
C SER A 160 -5.97 30.67 9.04
N VAL A 161 -4.68 30.42 9.30
CA VAL A 161 -3.94 31.05 10.40
C VAL A 161 -3.67 32.53 10.11
N GLU A 162 -3.36 32.90 8.86
CA GLU A 162 -3.19 34.30 8.43
C GLU A 162 -4.52 35.08 8.48
N ALA A 163 -5.65 34.38 8.31
CA ALA A 163 -7.00 34.95 8.52
C ALA A 163 -7.39 35.07 10.01
N GLY A 164 -6.50 34.72 10.94
CA GLY A 164 -6.70 34.88 12.39
C GLY A 164 -7.24 33.66 13.13
N LEU A 165 -7.39 32.50 12.44
CA LEU A 165 -7.74 31.24 13.13
C LEU A 165 -6.54 30.73 13.94
N GLY A 166 -6.82 30.16 15.11
CA GLY A 166 -5.82 29.42 15.87
C GLY A 166 -5.33 28.18 15.09
N PHE A 167 -4.10 27.73 15.38
CA PHE A 167 -3.48 26.60 14.68
C PHE A 167 -4.34 25.32 14.68
N GLU A 168 -4.92 24.97 15.83
CA GLU A 168 -5.78 23.79 15.97
C GLU A 168 -7.08 23.93 15.16
N SER A 169 -7.68 25.13 15.16
CA SER A 169 -8.88 25.42 14.34
C SER A 169 -8.56 25.37 12.84
N ALA A 170 -7.39 25.83 12.44
CA ALA A 170 -6.91 25.71 11.06
C ALA A 170 -6.68 24.23 10.68
N MET A 171 -6.12 23.44 11.59
CA MET A 171 -5.92 21.98 11.40
C MET A 171 -7.26 21.25 11.33
N GLN A 172 -8.23 21.62 12.17
CA GLN A 172 -9.59 21.06 12.12
C GLN A 172 -10.25 21.36 10.78
N ARG A 173 -10.22 22.63 10.34
CA ARG A 173 -10.78 23.03 9.05
C ARG A 173 -10.15 22.29 7.87
N ALA A 174 -8.83 22.14 7.88
CA ALA A 174 -8.12 21.36 6.85
C ALA A 174 -8.50 19.87 6.88
N GLY A 175 -8.70 19.28 8.06
CA GLY A 175 -9.16 17.92 8.22
C GLY A 175 -10.59 17.69 7.77
N GLU A 176 -11.50 18.62 8.03
CA GLU A 176 -12.91 18.54 7.63
C GLU A 176 -13.11 18.77 6.12
N THR A 177 -12.32 19.67 5.53
CA THR A 177 -12.41 20.01 4.10
C THR A 177 -11.68 18.97 3.23
N GLY A 178 -10.61 18.37 3.75
CA GLY A 178 -9.81 17.35 3.07
C GLY A 178 -10.58 16.02 2.94
N LYS A 179 -10.30 15.30 1.87
CA LYS A 179 -10.95 13.98 1.59
C LYS A 179 -9.97 12.81 1.63
N GLY A 180 -8.71 13.07 1.91
CA GLY A 180 -7.65 12.07 1.83
C GLY A 180 -7.14 11.59 3.18
N PRO A 181 -6.16 10.68 3.16
CA PRO A 181 -5.63 10.06 4.36
C PRO A 181 -4.91 11.04 5.30
N LEU A 182 -4.40 12.17 4.81
CA LEU A 182 -3.82 13.20 5.66
C LEU A 182 -4.89 13.92 6.47
N ALA A 183 -6.04 14.22 5.86
CA ALA A 183 -7.17 14.82 6.55
C ALA A 183 -7.68 13.94 7.70
N GLU A 184 -7.78 12.62 7.47
CA GLU A 184 -8.12 11.64 8.52
C GLU A 184 -7.12 11.68 9.69
N GLU A 185 -5.82 11.79 9.41
CA GLU A 185 -4.79 11.84 10.45
C GLU A 185 -4.81 13.17 11.21
N LEU A 186 -5.14 14.29 10.58
CA LEU A 186 -5.32 15.57 11.26
C LEU A 186 -6.51 15.52 12.23
N VAL A 187 -7.66 15.03 11.76
CA VAL A 187 -8.86 14.86 12.62
C VAL A 187 -8.55 13.92 13.79
N ARG A 188 -7.89 12.81 13.55
CA ARG A 188 -7.49 11.86 14.58
C ARG A 188 -6.55 12.49 15.61
N THR A 189 -5.62 13.32 15.16
CA THR A 189 -4.68 14.01 16.06
C THR A 189 -5.41 14.99 16.98
N LEU A 190 -6.41 15.72 16.46
CA LEU A 190 -7.27 16.57 17.28
C LEU A 190 -8.11 15.77 18.28
N GLN A 191 -8.65 14.61 17.87
CA GLN A 191 -9.35 13.69 18.78
C GLN A 191 -8.44 13.17 19.88
N ASP A 192 -7.18 12.82 19.57
CA ASP A 192 -6.19 12.41 20.56
C ASP A 192 -5.99 13.51 21.63
N MET A 193 -6.00 14.80 21.24
CA MET A 193 -5.92 15.93 22.18
C MET A 193 -7.20 16.11 23.02
N GLN A 194 -8.37 15.93 22.38
CA GLN A 194 -9.67 16.02 23.09
C GLN A 194 -9.83 14.94 24.17
N VAL A 195 -9.21 13.77 23.97
CA VAL A 195 -9.19 12.67 24.95
C VAL A 195 -8.14 12.90 26.06
N GLY A 196 -7.43 14.05 26.05
CA GLY A 196 -6.51 14.45 27.11
C GLY A 196 -5.03 14.19 26.82
N ARG A 197 -4.68 13.80 25.59
CA ARG A 197 -3.28 13.71 25.20
C ARG A 197 -2.67 15.10 25.04
N SER A 198 -1.42 15.31 25.50
CA SER A 198 -0.75 16.60 25.30
C SER A 198 -0.56 16.90 23.80
N ARG A 199 -0.53 18.19 23.43
CA ARG A 199 -0.28 18.64 22.04
C ARG A 199 0.95 17.98 21.45
N ARG A 200 2.06 18.05 22.18
CA ARG A 200 3.33 17.46 21.79
C ARG A 200 3.22 15.96 21.49
N GLU A 201 2.60 15.21 22.38
CA GLU A 201 2.43 13.76 22.21
C GLU A 201 1.50 13.42 21.06
N ALA A 202 0.42 14.18 20.87
CA ALA A 202 -0.50 13.97 19.76
C ALA A 202 0.16 14.21 18.40
N TYR A 203 0.95 15.30 18.28
CA TYR A 203 1.72 15.58 17.05
C TYR A 203 2.77 14.50 16.77
N LEU A 204 3.56 14.10 17.78
CA LEU A 204 4.55 13.03 17.61
C LEU A 204 3.89 11.70 17.23
N ALA A 205 2.76 11.36 17.83
CA ALA A 205 2.00 10.17 17.48
C ALA A 205 1.50 10.21 16.02
N MET A 206 1.10 11.37 15.50
CA MET A 206 0.77 11.55 14.08
C MET A 206 1.98 11.25 13.17
N ALA A 207 3.16 11.75 13.54
CA ALA A 207 4.39 11.48 12.80
C ALA A 207 4.80 10.00 12.81
N ASP A 208 4.57 9.31 13.95
CA ASP A 208 4.91 7.89 14.11
C ASP A 208 3.93 6.96 13.38
N ARG A 209 2.66 7.38 13.24
CA ARG A 209 1.66 6.66 12.44
C ARG A 209 1.89 6.77 10.93
N SER A 210 2.70 7.74 10.50
CA SER A 210 3.02 7.96 9.09
C SER A 210 4.49 7.68 8.81
N ASN A 211 4.79 7.18 7.60
CA ASN A 211 6.17 7.02 7.12
C ASN A 211 6.53 8.08 6.06
N VAL A 212 5.89 9.26 6.14
CA VAL A 212 6.12 10.41 5.24
C VAL A 212 7.19 11.31 5.87
N PRO A 213 8.40 11.42 5.27
CA PRO A 213 9.49 12.21 5.83
C PRO A 213 9.14 13.68 5.99
N GLU A 214 8.36 14.21 5.03
CA GLU A 214 7.94 15.61 5.03
C GLU A 214 6.97 15.92 6.17
N LEU A 215 6.02 15.01 6.44
CA LEU A 215 5.09 15.16 7.57
C LEU A 215 5.85 15.08 8.90
N ARG A 216 6.81 14.18 9.01
CA ARG A 216 7.67 14.08 10.20
C ARG A 216 8.50 15.35 10.42
N SER A 217 9.04 15.94 9.35
CA SER A 217 9.78 17.21 9.43
C SER A 217 8.88 18.36 9.86
N PHE A 218 7.67 18.43 9.30
CA PHE A 218 6.66 19.40 9.68
C PHE A 218 6.29 19.29 11.16
N VAL A 219 5.98 18.08 11.63
CA VAL A 219 5.64 17.82 13.05
C VAL A 219 6.77 18.25 13.98
N LYS A 220 8.02 17.90 13.66
CA LYS A 220 9.18 18.32 14.46
C LYS A 220 9.28 19.84 14.53
N ALA A 221 9.07 20.55 13.42
CA ALA A 221 9.11 22.00 13.38
C ALA A 221 8.00 22.63 14.24
N ILE A 222 6.78 22.09 14.19
CA ILE A 222 5.66 22.56 15.02
C ILE A 222 5.93 22.31 16.51
N VAL A 223 6.38 21.12 16.88
CA VAL A 223 6.69 20.77 18.29
C VAL A 223 7.81 21.67 18.84
N GLN A 224 8.81 21.98 18.04
CA GLN A 224 9.87 22.91 18.44
C GLN A 224 9.35 24.34 18.60
N ALA A 225 8.56 24.83 17.63
CA ALA A 225 8.00 26.17 17.69
C ALA A 225 7.09 26.35 18.91
N ASP A 226 6.24 25.38 19.20
CA ASP A 226 5.36 25.37 20.38
C ASP A 226 6.16 25.39 21.67
N ALA A 227 7.25 24.62 21.77
CA ALA A 227 8.13 24.56 22.94
C ALA A 227 8.87 25.88 23.21
N TYR A 228 9.22 26.64 22.14
CA TYR A 228 9.92 27.92 22.26
C TYR A 228 9.03 29.14 22.17
N GLY A 229 7.71 28.97 22.09
CA GLY A 229 6.74 30.07 21.97
C GLY A 229 6.86 30.85 20.64
N ILE A 230 7.39 30.22 19.60
CA ILE A 230 7.54 30.82 18.28
C ILE A 230 6.20 30.79 17.55
N ALA A 231 5.85 31.89 16.86
CA ALA A 231 4.61 31.99 16.09
C ALA A 231 4.49 30.87 15.02
N LEU A 232 3.50 29.99 15.16
CA LEU A 232 3.28 28.84 14.29
C LEU A 232 2.97 29.24 12.84
N SER A 233 2.46 30.47 12.61
CA SER A 233 2.27 31.04 11.27
C SER A 233 3.58 31.14 10.47
N GLY A 234 4.68 31.54 11.12
CA GLY A 234 6.01 31.59 10.49
C GLY A 234 6.53 30.22 10.09
N VAL A 235 6.30 29.22 10.96
CA VAL A 235 6.67 27.83 10.66
C VAL A 235 5.85 27.27 9.51
N LEU A 236 4.52 27.47 9.53
CA LEU A 236 3.63 27.07 8.43
C LEU A 236 4.07 27.66 7.10
N ARG A 237 4.34 28.97 7.06
CA ARG A 237 4.81 29.66 5.85
C ARG A 237 6.09 29.06 5.29
N THR A 238 7.05 28.79 6.16
CA THR A 238 8.33 28.18 5.78
C THR A 238 8.12 26.76 5.25
N GLN A 239 7.34 25.94 5.94
CA GLN A 239 7.08 24.56 5.55
C GLN A 239 6.26 24.48 4.25
N ALA A 240 5.25 25.34 4.06
CA ALA A 240 4.49 25.42 2.83
C ALA A 240 5.40 25.77 1.64
N LYS A 241 6.32 26.75 1.81
CA LYS A 241 7.32 27.10 0.77
C LYS A 241 8.21 25.90 0.43
N VAL A 242 8.72 25.18 1.44
CA VAL A 242 9.55 23.98 1.23
C VAL A 242 8.76 22.90 0.46
N MET A 243 7.48 22.69 0.78
CA MET A 243 6.64 21.71 0.10
C MET A 243 6.37 22.08 -1.36
N ARG A 244 6.16 23.36 -1.66
CA ARG A 244 6.01 23.83 -3.05
C ARG A 244 7.27 23.58 -3.88
N VAL A 245 8.46 23.88 -3.31
CA VAL A 245 9.74 23.59 -3.97
C VAL A 245 9.92 22.09 -4.20
N LYS A 246 9.65 21.25 -3.21
CA LYS A 246 9.70 19.78 -3.36
C LYS A 246 8.74 19.25 -4.40
N ARG A 247 7.52 19.80 -4.47
CA ARG A 247 6.54 19.43 -5.51
C ARG A 247 7.06 19.74 -6.91
N ARG A 248 7.67 20.91 -7.08
CA ARG A 248 8.31 21.31 -8.34
C ARG A 248 9.47 20.39 -8.69
N GLN A 249 10.38 20.11 -7.75
CA GLN A 249 11.52 19.19 -7.96
C GLN A 249 11.05 17.81 -8.38
N ARG A 250 10.01 17.24 -7.72
CA ARG A 250 9.44 15.94 -8.12
C ARG A 250 8.85 15.95 -9.53
N ALA A 251 8.27 17.06 -9.97
CA ALA A 251 7.78 17.20 -11.34
C ALA A 251 8.94 17.27 -12.34
N GLU A 252 9.99 18.03 -12.03
CA GLU A 252 11.21 18.15 -12.82
C GLU A 252 11.95 16.79 -12.92
N GLU A 253 12.10 16.06 -11.81
CA GLU A 253 12.67 14.70 -11.80
C GLU A 253 11.91 13.72 -12.70
N LYS A 254 10.57 13.79 -12.69
CA LYS A 254 9.74 12.97 -13.58
C LYS A 254 9.94 13.36 -15.04
N ALA A 255 9.99 14.67 -15.33
CA ALA A 255 10.20 15.17 -16.68
C ALA A 255 11.59 14.74 -17.24
N MET A 256 12.63 14.81 -16.42
CA MET A 256 13.98 14.39 -16.81
C MET A 256 14.10 12.89 -17.10
N LYS A 257 13.23 12.05 -16.58
CA LYS A 257 13.20 10.61 -16.86
C LYS A 257 12.53 10.26 -18.19
N LEU A 258 11.70 11.16 -18.76
CA LEU A 258 10.98 10.91 -20.01
C LEU A 258 11.90 10.66 -21.20
N PRO A 259 12.96 11.47 -21.46
CA PRO A 259 13.84 11.22 -22.58
C PRO A 259 14.52 9.84 -22.54
N VAL A 260 14.95 9.42 -21.33
CA VAL A 260 15.58 8.10 -21.14
C VAL A 260 14.58 6.97 -21.35
N ALA A 261 13.33 7.14 -20.89
CA ALA A 261 12.27 6.15 -21.05
C ALA A 261 11.88 5.95 -22.53
N VAL A 262 12.00 7.00 -23.36
CA VAL A 262 11.75 6.92 -24.81
C VAL A 262 12.94 6.34 -25.56
N LEU A 263 14.17 6.61 -25.10
CA LEU A 263 15.39 6.13 -25.74
C LEU A 263 15.47 4.59 -25.74
N PHE A 264 15.04 3.92 -24.67
CA PHE A 264 15.14 2.48 -24.54
C PHE A 264 14.33 1.71 -25.60
N PRO A 265 13.02 1.96 -25.81
CA PRO A 265 12.27 1.34 -26.90
C PRO A 265 12.81 1.69 -28.28
N LEU A 266 13.23 2.94 -28.46
CA LEU A 266 13.79 3.39 -29.75
C LEU A 266 15.06 2.63 -30.10
N LEU A 267 15.96 2.44 -29.13
CA LEU A 267 17.19 1.66 -29.32
C LEU A 267 16.86 0.18 -29.57
N LEU A 268 15.91 -0.38 -28.83
CA LEU A 268 15.53 -1.79 -28.94
C LEU A 268 14.92 -2.13 -30.31
N PHE A 269 14.15 -1.22 -30.89
CA PHE A 269 13.48 -1.45 -32.17
C PHE A 269 14.31 -0.98 -33.38
N ILE A 270 14.99 0.15 -33.29
CA ILE A 270 15.76 0.70 -34.42
C ILE A 270 17.08 -0.05 -34.61
N PHE A 271 17.78 -0.39 -33.51
CA PHE A 271 19.09 -1.02 -33.59
C PHE A 271 19.08 -2.36 -34.36
N PRO A 272 18.17 -3.33 -34.11
CA PRO A 272 18.10 -4.56 -34.86
C PRO A 272 17.82 -4.33 -36.35
N VAL A 273 16.92 -3.41 -36.69
CA VAL A 273 16.57 -3.11 -38.09
C VAL A 273 17.77 -2.53 -38.82
N LEU A 274 18.45 -1.58 -38.22
CA LEU A 274 19.64 -0.95 -38.80
C LEU A 274 20.77 -1.98 -38.96
N PHE A 275 20.91 -2.90 -38.01
CA PHE A 275 21.89 -3.99 -38.10
C PHE A 275 21.61 -4.95 -39.24
N ILE A 276 20.32 -5.30 -39.44
CA ILE A 276 19.90 -6.16 -40.58
C ILE A 276 20.12 -5.44 -41.90
N VAL A 277 19.81 -4.16 -42.00
CA VAL A 277 19.98 -3.40 -43.26
C VAL A 277 21.46 -3.25 -43.64
N ILE A 278 22.32 -3.01 -42.66
CA ILE A 278 23.76 -2.81 -42.92
C ILE A 278 24.50 -4.14 -43.17
N LEU A 279 24.23 -5.15 -42.33
CA LEU A 279 24.93 -6.44 -42.43
C LEU A 279 24.27 -7.40 -43.42
N GLY A 280 23.01 -7.23 -43.76
CA GLY A 280 22.29 -8.10 -44.69
C GLY A 280 23.01 -8.29 -46.04
N PRO A 281 23.37 -7.22 -46.74
CA PRO A 281 24.11 -7.34 -47.99
C PRO A 281 25.48 -8.02 -47.85
N ALA A 282 26.18 -7.76 -46.74
CA ALA A 282 27.49 -8.37 -46.50
C ALA A 282 27.37 -9.88 -46.24
N VAL A 283 26.37 -10.31 -45.48
CA VAL A 283 26.10 -11.73 -45.22
C VAL A 283 25.67 -12.46 -46.49
N LEU A 284 24.81 -11.86 -47.33
CA LEU A 284 24.40 -12.44 -48.60
C LEU A 284 25.59 -12.63 -49.54
N ASN A 285 26.46 -11.62 -49.69
CA ASN A 285 27.68 -11.73 -50.52
C ASN A 285 28.65 -12.82 -50.04
N VAL A 286 28.76 -12.99 -48.72
CA VAL A 286 29.57 -14.08 -48.14
C VAL A 286 28.95 -15.44 -48.45
N ILE A 287 27.65 -15.60 -48.32
CA ILE A 287 26.94 -16.84 -48.63
C ILE A 287 27.09 -17.20 -50.12
N ASP A 288 26.88 -16.23 -51.01
CA ASP A 288 27.02 -16.44 -52.47
C ASP A 288 28.45 -16.82 -52.87
N THR A 289 29.47 -16.25 -52.21
CA THR A 289 30.87 -16.59 -52.44
C THR A 289 31.22 -18.03 -52.03
N PHE A 290 30.63 -18.51 -50.91
CA PHE A 290 30.85 -19.89 -50.45
C PHE A 290 29.93 -20.93 -51.10
N ALA A 291 28.76 -20.55 -51.61
CA ALA A 291 27.84 -21.45 -52.29
C ALA A 291 28.18 -21.62 -53.77
N GLY A 292 29.03 -20.75 -54.36
CA GLY A 292 29.48 -20.78 -55.71
C GLY A 292 30.83 -21.56 -55.98
N GLN A 293 31.37 -22.19 -54.89
CA GLN A 293 32.50 -23.14 -55.01
C GLN A 293 31.98 -24.57 -54.83
#